data_a9eaa25f4e631d777d4b5a9007b9bb46
#
_entry.id   a9eaa25f4e631d777d4b5a9007b9bb46
#
_cell.length_a   1.000
_cell.length_b   1.000
_cell.length_c   1.000
_cell.angle_alpha   90.00
_cell.angle_beta   90.00
_cell.angle_gamma   90.00
#
_symmetry.space_group_name_H-M   'P 1'
#
loop_
_entity.id
_entity.type
_entity.pdbx_description
1 polymer ?
#
loop_
_entity_poly.entity_id
_entity_poly.type
_entity_poly.pdbx_seq_one_letter_code
_entity_poly.pdbx_strand_id
1 'polypeptide(L)'
;MIEGYASGMDIRNNHPNEEVVTLYFFGVEWCPHCKHAKPEWESFVKDNENKTFNGKKVNFVMVDCDKDSALADKYDVSGYPTIKLDTGADVIEFKSKPEKDALTQFLNNSL
;
A
#
# COMPACT_ATOMS: atom_id res chain seq x y z
N MET A 1 -23.19 -23.27 2.04
CA MET A 1 -22.67 -23.05 2.68
C MET A 1 -22.17 -22.78 3.03
N ILE A 2 -22.36 -22.77 2.28
CA ILE A 2 -21.84 -22.40 2.98
C ILE A 2 -21.26 -22.32 2.96
N GLU A 3 -21.44 -22.24 2.25
CA GLU A 3 -20.68 -22.01 2.70
C GLU A 3 -20.09 -21.68 2.64
N GLY A 4 -20.52 -21.90 1.86
CA GLY A 4 -19.89 -21.53 2.35
C GLY A 4 -19.42 -21.04 2.09
N TYR A 5 -19.79 -20.83 1.50
CA TYR A 5 -19.19 -20.27 1.94
C TYR A 5 -18.58 -20.22 2.02
N ALA A 6 -18.62 -20.35 1.21
CA ALA A 6 -18.01 -20.17 1.86
C ALA A 6 -17.47 -20.14 1.95
N SER A 7 -17.71 -20.34 1.30
CA SER A 7 -17.10 -20.24 1.79
C SER A 7 -16.53 -19.93 1.93
N GLY A 8 -16.66 -20.02 1.29
CA GLY A 8 -16.06 -19.71 1.83
C GLY A 8 -15.44 -19.27 1.84
N MET A 9 -15.36 -19.10 1.55
CA MET A 9 -14.82 -18.62 2.01
C MET A 9 -14.18 -18.51 2.47
N ASP A 10 -14.18 -18.58 2.09
CA ASP A 10 -13.62 -18.44 2.80
C ASP A 10 -13.13 -18.43 3.28
N ILE A 11 -13.12 -18.68 3.27
CA ILE A 11 -12.88 -18.47 3.91
C ILE A 11 -12.32 -18.77 4.26
N ARG A 12 -12.11 -19.01 4.27
CA ARG A 12 -11.52 -19.01 4.62
C ARG A 12 -10.54 -18.85 5.13
N ASN A 13 -10.14 -19.17 4.98
CA ASN A 13 -9.12 -18.81 5.69
C ASN A 13 -9.06 -17.48 6.09
N ASN A 14 -9.76 -16.80 5.78
CA ASN A 14 -9.81 -15.43 6.18
C ASN A 14 -10.48 -15.27 7.49
N HIS A 15 -9.93 -14.42 8.34
CA HIS A 15 -10.63 -13.99 9.51
C HIS A 15 -11.75 -13.05 9.09
N PRO A 16 -12.98 -13.25 9.52
CA PRO A 16 -14.09 -12.39 9.11
C PRO A 16 -13.88 -10.92 9.48
N ASN A 17 -13.11 -10.64 10.53
CA ASN A 17 -12.89 -9.27 11.01
C ASN A 17 -11.59 -8.67 10.54
N GLU A 18 -10.82 -9.40 9.75
CA GLU A 18 -9.55 -8.87 9.26
C GLU A 18 -9.78 -8.00 8.04
N GLU A 19 -9.32 -6.77 8.12
CA GLU A 19 -9.34 -5.86 6.98
C GLU A 19 -7.97 -5.84 6.33
N VAL A 20 -7.98 -5.70 5.01
CA VAL A 20 -6.75 -5.58 4.23
C VAL A 20 -6.79 -4.25 3.48
N VAL A 21 -5.74 -3.48 3.63
CA VAL A 21 -5.57 -2.21 2.93
C VAL A 21 -4.33 -2.30 2.06
N THR A 22 -4.19 -1.42 1.07
CA THR A 22 -3.06 -1.46 0.15
C THR A 22 -2.34 -0.12 0.14
N LEU A 23 -1.04 -0.17 0.35
CA LEU A 23 -0.18 1.00 0.25
C LEU A 23 0.60 0.90 -1.06
N TYR A 24 0.37 1.87 -1.95
CA TYR A 24 0.99 1.92 -3.26
C TYR A 24 2.12 2.92 -3.30
N PHE A 25 3.22 2.51 -3.90
CA PHE A 25 4.33 3.39 -4.27
C PHE A 25 4.34 3.51 -5.78
N PHE A 26 4.02 4.68 -6.29
CA PHE A 26 4.01 4.96 -7.72
C PHE A 26 5.30 5.68 -8.11
N GLY A 27 6.06 5.09 -9.01
CA GLY A 27 7.32 5.67 -9.41
C GLY A 27 7.72 5.27 -10.82
N VAL A 28 8.87 5.78 -11.25
CA VAL A 28 9.48 5.43 -12.54
C VAL A 28 10.98 5.30 -12.31
N GLU A 29 11.64 4.50 -13.14
CA GLU A 29 13.05 4.18 -12.92
C GLU A 29 13.98 5.35 -13.18
N TRP A 30 13.61 6.24 -14.10
CA TRP A 30 14.44 7.36 -14.50
C TRP A 30 14.37 8.56 -13.55
N CYS A 31 13.51 8.55 -12.57
CA CYS A 31 13.31 9.68 -11.66
C CYS A 31 14.30 9.62 -10.48
N PRO A 32 15.14 10.66 -10.28
CA PRO A 32 16.10 10.64 -9.17
C PRO A 32 15.45 10.55 -7.79
N HIS A 33 14.31 11.21 -7.60
CA HIS A 33 13.59 11.14 -6.32
C HIS A 33 13.08 9.73 -6.05
N CYS A 34 12.63 9.01 -7.09
CA CYS A 34 12.21 7.63 -6.95
C CYS A 34 13.38 6.73 -6.56
N LYS A 35 14.54 6.99 -7.14
CA LYS A 35 15.75 6.21 -6.83
C LYS A 35 16.17 6.40 -5.38
N HIS A 36 16.02 7.59 -4.83
CA HIS A 36 16.31 7.85 -3.43
C HIS A 36 15.28 7.24 -2.49
N ALA A 37 14.02 7.27 -2.89
CA ALA A 37 12.92 6.76 -2.07
C ALA A 37 12.86 5.24 -2.04
N LYS A 38 13.30 4.58 -3.10
CA LYS A 38 13.17 3.14 -3.26
C LYS A 38 13.83 2.33 -2.13
N PRO A 39 15.07 2.60 -1.73
CA PRO A 39 15.68 1.85 -0.62
C PRO A 39 14.92 2.01 0.69
N GLU A 40 14.43 3.22 0.97
CA GLU A 40 13.63 3.47 2.16
C GLU A 40 12.32 2.70 2.12
N TRP A 41 11.66 2.71 0.96
CA TRP A 41 10.44 1.95 0.75
C TRP A 41 10.67 0.46 0.95
N GLU A 42 11.71 -0.09 0.33
CA GLU A 42 11.99 -1.52 0.43
C GLU A 42 12.32 -1.94 1.85
N SER A 43 13.07 -1.13 2.58
CA SER A 43 13.39 -1.38 3.98
C SER A 43 12.14 -1.32 4.85
N PHE A 44 11.27 -0.35 4.58
CA PHE A 44 10.00 -0.19 5.28
C PHE A 44 9.09 -1.41 5.05
N VAL A 45 8.98 -1.86 3.80
CA VAL A 45 8.18 -3.04 3.46
C VAL A 45 8.70 -4.27 4.19
N LYS A 46 10.01 -4.47 4.14
CA LYS A 46 10.63 -5.64 4.79
C LYS A 46 10.35 -5.67 6.28
N ASP A 47 10.39 -4.51 6.93
CA ASP A 47 10.13 -4.43 8.37
C ASP A 47 8.67 -4.65 8.73
N ASN A 48 7.74 -4.45 7.79
CA ASN A 48 6.32 -4.38 8.11
C ASN A 48 5.43 -5.37 7.36
N GLU A 49 6.00 -6.20 6.50
CA GLU A 49 5.20 -7.03 5.59
C GLU A 49 4.33 -8.07 6.30
N ASN A 50 4.66 -8.42 7.53
CA ASN A 50 3.88 -9.40 8.29
C ASN A 50 3.20 -8.78 9.51
N LYS A 51 3.13 -7.46 9.58
CA LYS A 51 2.56 -6.77 10.72
C LYS A 51 1.16 -6.27 10.41
N THR A 52 0.38 -6.03 11.47
CA THR A 52 -0.91 -5.37 11.35
C THR A 52 -0.83 -3.97 11.95
N PHE A 53 -1.68 -3.08 11.47
CA PHE A 53 -1.79 -1.71 11.96
C PHE A 53 -3.24 -1.51 12.38
N ASN A 54 -3.47 -1.40 13.69
CA ASN A 54 -4.81 -1.30 14.25
C ASN A 54 -5.72 -2.43 13.78
N GLY A 55 -5.17 -3.65 13.75
CA GLY A 55 -5.91 -4.84 13.33
C GLY A 55 -6.06 -4.99 11.82
N LYS A 56 -5.46 -4.12 11.03
CA LYS A 56 -5.55 -4.17 9.57
C LYS A 56 -4.23 -4.66 8.97
N LYS A 57 -4.35 -5.53 8.01
CA LYS A 57 -3.20 -6.03 7.26
C LYS A 57 -2.92 -5.09 6.09
N VAL A 58 -1.65 -4.81 5.83
CA VAL A 58 -1.28 -3.91 4.74
C VAL A 58 -0.57 -4.69 3.64
N ASN A 59 -1.07 -4.57 2.42
CA ASN A 59 -0.36 -5.02 1.23
C ASN A 59 0.47 -3.86 0.71
N PHE A 60 1.73 -4.13 0.37
CA PHE A 60 2.65 -3.13 -0.15
C PHE A 60 2.88 -3.41 -1.62
N VAL A 61 2.59 -2.44 -2.48
CA VAL A 61 2.68 -2.61 -3.93
C VAL A 61 3.50 -1.47 -4.53
N MET A 62 4.56 -1.83 -5.25
CA MET A 62 5.34 -0.85 -6.01
C MET A 62 4.88 -0.90 -7.47
N VAL A 63 4.50 0.24 -8.00
CA VAL A 63 3.96 0.38 -9.36
C VAL A 63 4.96 1.15 -10.21
N ASP A 64 5.39 0.54 -11.31
CA ASP A 64 6.18 1.21 -12.33
C ASP A 64 5.21 1.88 -13.31
N CYS A 65 5.11 3.19 -13.25
CA CYS A 65 4.11 3.94 -14.01
C CYS A 65 4.40 3.97 -15.51
N ASP A 66 5.62 3.66 -15.92
CA ASP A 66 5.92 3.48 -17.34
C ASP A 66 5.33 2.20 -17.89
N LYS A 67 5.20 1.18 -17.04
CA LYS A 67 4.66 -0.11 -17.44
C LYS A 67 3.17 -0.24 -17.16
N ASP A 68 2.68 0.44 -16.12
CA ASP A 68 1.28 0.35 -15.71
C ASP A 68 0.68 1.74 -15.54
N SER A 69 0.53 2.43 -16.65
CA SER A 69 -0.03 3.78 -16.65
C SER A 69 -1.51 3.79 -16.28
N ALA A 70 -2.22 2.70 -16.55
CA ALA A 70 -3.65 2.62 -16.21
C ALA A 70 -3.87 2.69 -14.71
N LEU A 71 -3.02 2.03 -13.93
CA LEU A 71 -3.13 2.07 -12.47
C LEU A 71 -2.76 3.46 -11.93
N ALA A 72 -1.75 4.10 -12.51
CA ALA A 72 -1.41 5.48 -12.14
C ALA A 72 -2.57 6.43 -12.42
N ASP A 73 -3.24 6.28 -13.57
CA ASP A 73 -4.40 7.09 -13.91
C ASP A 73 -5.56 6.86 -12.94
N LYS A 74 -5.78 5.61 -12.56
CA LYS A 74 -6.85 5.26 -11.63
C LYS A 74 -6.69 5.99 -10.29
N TYR A 75 -5.47 6.19 -9.83
CA TYR A 75 -5.19 6.85 -8.56
C TYR A 75 -4.79 8.31 -8.71
N ASP A 76 -4.99 8.90 -9.89
CA ASP A 76 -4.71 10.32 -10.16
C ASP A 76 -3.27 10.72 -9.83
N VAL A 77 -2.32 9.88 -10.22
CA VAL A 77 -0.90 10.16 -9.99
C VAL A 77 -0.42 11.18 -11.01
N SER A 78 0.08 12.31 -10.52
CA SER A 78 0.54 13.41 -11.37
C SER A 78 2.03 13.71 -11.24
N GLY A 79 2.73 13.07 -10.33
CA GLY A 79 4.16 13.25 -10.15
C GLY A 79 4.76 12.03 -9.47
N TYR A 80 6.08 11.99 -9.38
CA TYR A 80 6.80 10.83 -8.86
C TYR A 80 7.86 11.24 -7.85
N PRO A 81 8.06 10.46 -6.76
CA PRO A 81 7.19 9.35 -6.37
C PRO A 81 5.90 9.85 -5.73
N THR A 82 4.86 9.05 -5.83
CA THR A 82 3.59 9.29 -5.14
C THR A 82 3.26 8.04 -4.35
N ILE A 83 2.88 8.20 -3.09
CA ILE A 83 2.51 7.09 -2.22
C ILE A 83 1.08 7.30 -1.76
N LYS A 84 0.22 6.30 -1.98
CA LYS A 84 -1.20 6.38 -1.64
C LYS A 84 -1.65 5.13 -0.92
N LEU A 85 -2.46 5.33 0.11
CA LEU A 85 -3.06 4.25 0.89
C LEU A 85 -4.51 4.10 0.47
N ASP A 86 -4.87 2.94 -0.04
CA ASP A 86 -6.24 2.61 -0.41
C ASP A 86 -6.83 1.74 0.68
N THR A 87 -7.78 2.29 1.44
CA THR A 87 -8.41 1.57 2.56
C THR A 87 -9.70 0.86 2.13
N GLY A 88 -10.07 0.98 0.86
CA GLY A 88 -11.36 0.49 0.38
C GLY A 88 -12.48 1.52 0.50
N ALA A 89 -12.44 2.33 1.54
CA ALA A 89 -13.39 3.43 1.73
C ALA A 89 -12.83 4.76 1.20
N ASP A 90 -11.53 4.96 1.41
CA ASP A 90 -10.84 6.21 1.05
C ASP A 90 -9.49 5.92 0.43
N VAL A 91 -8.97 6.90 -0.30
CA VAL A 91 -7.58 6.89 -0.77
C VAL A 91 -6.90 8.09 -0.14
N ILE A 92 -5.84 7.83 0.65
CA ILE A 92 -5.15 8.85 1.41
C ILE A 92 -3.73 8.99 0.87
N GLU A 93 -3.37 10.19 0.47
CA GLU A 93 -2.03 10.45 -0.07
C GLU A 93 -1.04 10.76 1.05
N PHE A 94 0.12 10.12 0.98
CA PHE A 94 1.26 10.41 1.86
C PHE A 94 1.97 11.66 1.32
N LYS A 95 2.12 12.69 2.17
CA LYS A 95 2.61 14.00 1.73
C LYS A 95 3.92 14.44 2.37
N SER A 96 4.63 13.50 2.99
CA SER A 96 5.94 13.78 3.60
C SER A 96 7.05 13.15 2.76
N LYS A 97 8.30 13.32 3.20
CA LYS A 97 9.41 12.63 2.55
C LYS A 97 9.26 11.13 2.75
N PRO A 98 9.49 10.33 1.70
CA PRO A 98 9.30 8.88 1.78
C PRO A 98 10.44 8.20 2.54
N GLU A 99 10.46 8.43 3.83
CA GLU A 99 11.40 7.84 4.77
C GLU A 99 10.66 6.85 5.66
N LYS A 100 11.40 5.87 6.15
CA LYS A 100 10.84 4.75 6.89
C LYS A 100 10.00 5.20 8.10
N ASP A 101 10.52 6.12 8.90
CA ASP A 101 9.81 6.59 10.09
C ASP A 101 8.53 7.35 9.72
N ALA A 102 8.59 8.18 8.69
CA ALA A 102 7.42 8.94 8.25
C ALA A 102 6.34 8.02 7.70
N LEU A 103 6.72 6.98 6.97
CA LEU A 103 5.77 6.00 6.45
C LEU A 103 5.12 5.22 7.59
N THR A 104 5.88 4.87 8.61
CA THR A 104 5.35 4.19 9.79
C THR A 104 4.33 5.05 10.50
N GLN A 105 4.64 6.33 10.71
CA GLN A 105 3.69 7.26 11.33
C GLN A 105 2.44 7.44 10.49
N PHE A 106 2.60 7.50 9.18
CA PHE A 106 1.47 7.65 8.26
C PHE A 106 0.49 6.50 8.42
N LEU A 107 0.98 5.26 8.44
CA LEU A 107 0.10 4.10 8.63
C LEU A 107 -0.54 4.10 10.00
N ASN A 108 0.21 4.41 11.05
CA ASN A 108 -0.34 4.44 12.41
C ASN A 108 -1.42 5.50 12.56
N ASN A 109 -1.27 6.64 11.88
CA ASN A 109 -2.24 7.73 11.98
C ASN A 109 -3.45 7.54 11.06
N SER A 110 -3.27 6.80 9.96
CA SER A 110 -4.33 6.62 8.95
C SER A 110 -5.21 5.40 9.24
N LEU A 111 -4.70 4.46 9.97
CA LEU A 111 -5.39 3.21 10.28
C LEU A 111 -5.69 3.10 11.77
#